data_9bc121ba93a4627d57e823185c27ecf7
#
_entry.id   9bc121ba93a4627d57e823185c27ecf7
#
_cell.length_a   1.000
_cell.length_b   1.000
_cell.length_c   1.000
_cell.angle_alpha   90.00
_cell.angle_beta   90.00
_cell.angle_gamma   90.00
#
_symmetry.space_group_name_H-M   'P 1'
#
loop_
_entity.id
_entity.type
_entity.pdbx_description
1 polymer ?
#
loop_
_entity_poly.entity_id
_entity_poly.type
_entity_poly.pdbx_seq_one_letter_code
_entity_poly.pdbx_strand_id
1 'polypeptide(L)'
;MTGNSHIQKALEMLENSPLKLTSQRVSLIKTLFKEGNQHFSAEDVYNKVKNTGVRISLATIYNCLNQFTTHGILKMVKASSDKVYFDTNLKSHHHFFCKTSSELTDIDAKKVHISKLPKIPEGKKLNSIEVIVNISD
;
A
#
# COMPACT_ATOMS: atom_id res chain seq x y z
N MET A 1 10.79 -7.53 18.45
CA MET A 1 9.41 -7.07 18.30
C MET A 1 9.08 -6.91 16.84
N THR A 2 7.92 -7.44 16.43
CA THR A 2 7.51 -7.46 15.03
C THR A 2 7.38 -6.07 14.41
N GLY A 3 6.81 -5.09 15.14
CA GLY A 3 6.66 -3.73 14.64
C GLY A 3 7.98 -3.05 14.32
N ASN A 4 8.98 -3.21 15.19
CA ASN A 4 10.32 -2.66 14.97
C ASN A 4 11.01 -3.32 13.77
N SER A 5 10.80 -4.61 13.57
CA SER A 5 11.36 -5.34 12.42
C SER A 5 10.77 -4.82 11.11
N HIS A 6 9.46 -4.58 11.04
CA HIS A 6 8.81 -4.03 9.86
C HIS A 6 9.30 -2.61 9.56
N ILE A 7 9.40 -1.77 10.58
CA ILE A 7 9.91 -0.40 10.44
C ILE A 7 11.35 -0.42 9.93
N GLN A 8 12.21 -1.24 10.54
CA GLN A 8 13.61 -1.30 10.17
C GLN A 8 13.80 -1.72 8.72
N LYS A 9 13.06 -2.74 8.27
CA LYS A 9 13.11 -3.21 6.89
C LYS A 9 12.67 -2.12 5.91
N ALA A 10 11.59 -1.39 6.25
CA ALA A 10 11.08 -0.32 5.40
C ALA A 10 12.06 0.86 5.35
N LEU A 11 12.70 1.20 6.46
CA LEU A 11 13.73 2.25 6.49
C LEU A 11 14.94 1.87 5.64
N GLU A 12 15.35 0.60 5.66
CA GLU A 12 16.42 0.12 4.79
C GLU A 12 16.04 0.24 3.32
N MET A 13 14.80 -0.07 2.96
CA MET A 13 14.30 0.11 1.59
C MET A 13 14.34 1.58 1.18
N LEU A 14 13.94 2.48 2.07
CA LEU A 14 14.02 3.92 1.82
C LEU A 14 15.46 4.37 1.62
N GLU A 15 16.36 3.95 2.50
CA GLU A 15 17.77 4.27 2.43
C GLU A 15 18.41 3.79 1.11
N ASN A 16 18.02 2.61 0.64
CA ASN A 16 18.53 2.03 -0.60
C ASN A 16 17.85 2.59 -1.86
N SER A 17 16.83 3.43 -1.70
CA SER A 17 16.14 4.09 -2.81
C SER A 17 16.83 5.39 -3.18
N PRO A 18 16.50 6.00 -4.36
CA PRO A 18 17.01 7.32 -4.70
C PRO A 18 16.43 8.46 -3.85
N LEU A 19 15.41 8.19 -3.04
CA LEU A 19 14.75 9.20 -2.22
C LEU A 19 15.62 9.62 -1.05
N LYS A 20 15.63 10.91 -0.77
CA LYS A 20 16.36 11.43 0.39
C LYS A 20 15.68 10.99 1.69
N LEU A 21 16.49 10.71 2.70
CA LEU A 21 16.05 10.33 4.04
C LEU A 21 15.67 11.57 4.84
N THR A 22 14.48 12.13 4.57
CA THR A 22 13.98 13.31 5.28
C THR A 22 13.22 12.89 6.54
N SER A 23 13.11 13.82 7.50
CA SER A 23 12.36 13.58 8.73
C SER A 23 10.89 13.23 8.45
N GLN A 24 10.28 13.87 7.45
CA GLN A 24 8.90 13.60 7.05
C GLN A 24 8.75 12.17 6.52
N ARG A 25 9.63 11.74 5.64
CA ARG A 25 9.60 10.38 5.08
C ARG A 25 9.82 9.33 6.17
N VAL A 26 10.75 9.57 7.08
CA VAL A 26 11.00 8.66 8.20
C VAL A 26 9.77 8.57 9.11
N SER A 27 9.14 9.69 9.42
CA SER A 27 7.91 9.71 10.23
C SER A 27 6.79 8.91 9.58
N LEU A 28 6.62 9.05 8.26
CA LEU A 28 5.61 8.29 7.52
C LEU A 28 5.89 6.78 7.55
N ILE A 29 7.13 6.39 7.34
CA ILE A 29 7.53 4.96 7.41
C ILE A 29 7.21 4.40 8.80
N LYS A 30 7.56 5.11 9.86
CA LYS A 30 7.28 4.67 11.23
C LYS A 30 5.79 4.52 11.49
N THR A 31 4.99 5.42 10.96
CA THR A 31 3.53 5.37 11.12
C THR A 31 2.92 4.20 10.33
N LEU A 32 3.35 4.03 9.07
CA LEU A 32 2.78 3.01 8.18
C LEU A 32 3.13 1.59 8.59
N PHE A 33 4.35 1.35 9.06
CA PHE A 33 4.86 0.00 9.31
C PHE A 33 4.85 -0.38 10.79
N LYS A 34 4.24 0.42 11.64
CA LYS A 34 4.23 0.21 13.09
C LYS A 34 3.58 -1.11 13.50
N GLU A 35 2.48 -1.48 12.88
CA GLU A 35 1.65 -2.60 13.29
C GLU A 35 1.67 -3.78 12.32
N GLY A 36 2.74 -3.91 11.54
CA GLY A 36 2.86 -4.99 10.56
C GLY A 36 2.10 -4.67 9.27
N ASN A 37 1.53 -5.71 8.64
CA ASN A 37 0.86 -5.55 7.36
C ASN A 37 -0.45 -4.78 7.51
N GLN A 38 -0.56 -3.66 6.83
CA GLN A 38 -1.71 -2.76 6.86
C GLN A 38 -1.91 -2.13 5.48
N HIS A 39 -3.12 -1.67 5.22
CA HIS A 39 -3.40 -0.82 4.06
C HIS A 39 -4.13 0.44 4.51
N PHE A 40 -3.84 1.55 3.84
CA PHE A 40 -4.33 2.87 4.22
C PHE A 40 -4.70 3.69 2.99
N SER A 41 -5.77 4.50 3.09
CA SER A 41 -5.93 5.63 2.18
C SER A 41 -4.98 6.76 2.62
N ALA A 42 -4.76 7.75 1.75
CA ALA A 42 -3.95 8.91 2.11
C ALA A 42 -4.55 9.67 3.29
N GLU A 43 -5.88 9.76 3.33
CA GLU A 43 -6.62 10.39 4.43
C GLU A 43 -6.42 9.67 5.75
N ASP A 44 -6.42 8.33 5.73
CA ASP A 44 -6.12 7.52 6.92
C ASP A 44 -4.74 7.85 7.48
N VAL A 45 -3.74 7.93 6.60
CA VAL A 45 -2.36 8.25 6.98
C VAL A 45 -2.29 9.67 7.54
N TYR A 46 -2.98 10.62 6.88
CA TYR A 46 -3.04 11.99 7.35
C TYR A 46 -3.57 12.08 8.79
N ASN A 47 -4.67 11.38 9.07
CA ASN A 47 -5.28 11.38 10.39
C ASN A 47 -4.36 10.73 11.45
N LYS A 48 -3.69 9.64 11.10
CA LYS A 48 -2.75 8.98 12.00
C LYS A 48 -1.56 9.88 12.34
N VAL A 49 -0.97 10.52 11.33
CA VAL A 49 0.17 11.41 11.51
C VAL A 49 -0.22 12.65 12.32
N LYS A 50 -1.39 13.23 12.04
CA LYS A 50 -1.91 14.37 12.77
C LYS A 50 -2.04 14.06 14.26
N ASN A 51 -2.48 12.87 14.61
CA ASN A 51 -2.64 12.44 16.01
C ASN A 51 -1.31 12.28 16.74
N THR A 52 -0.20 12.16 16.03
CA THR A 52 1.14 12.10 16.64
C THR A 52 1.74 13.49 16.88
N GLY A 53 1.06 14.55 16.48
CA GLY A 53 1.55 15.92 16.59
C GLY A 53 2.45 16.37 15.44
N VAL A 54 2.76 15.50 14.51
CA VAL A 54 3.56 15.83 13.32
C VAL A 54 2.67 16.55 12.31
N ARG A 55 3.16 17.67 11.77
CA ARG A 55 2.43 18.45 10.78
C ARG A 55 2.93 18.18 9.37
N ILE A 56 2.16 17.40 8.62
CA ILE A 56 2.42 17.14 7.21
C ILE A 56 1.10 17.34 6.48
N SER A 57 1.10 18.11 5.40
CA SER A 57 -0.13 18.34 4.63
C SER A 57 -0.58 17.06 3.92
N LEU A 58 -1.87 16.97 3.63
CA LEU A 58 -2.41 15.83 2.88
C LEU A 58 -1.74 15.70 1.52
N ALA A 59 -1.50 16.81 0.83
CA ALA A 59 -0.81 16.80 -0.46
C ALA A 59 0.60 16.22 -0.37
N THR A 60 1.36 16.60 0.66
CA THR A 60 2.71 16.07 0.89
C THR A 60 2.67 14.57 1.20
N ILE A 61 1.72 14.14 2.02
CA ILE A 61 1.52 12.72 2.33
C ILE A 61 1.24 11.95 1.04
N TYR A 62 0.31 12.43 0.21
CA TYR A 62 -0.05 11.78 -1.04
C TYR A 62 1.18 11.64 -1.95
N ASN A 63 1.98 12.71 -2.09
CA ASN A 63 3.20 12.68 -2.89
C ASN A 63 4.21 11.67 -2.34
N CYS A 64 4.40 11.62 -1.02
CA CYS A 64 5.31 10.66 -0.40
C CYS A 64 4.86 9.21 -0.62
N LEU A 65 3.56 8.94 -0.43
CA LEU A 65 3.01 7.60 -0.64
C LEU A 65 3.19 7.15 -2.10
N ASN A 66 2.99 8.05 -3.05
CA ASN A 66 3.22 7.75 -4.47
C ASN A 66 4.69 7.48 -4.76
N GLN A 67 5.61 8.25 -4.17
CA GLN A 67 7.05 8.01 -4.31
C GLN A 67 7.46 6.67 -3.70
N PHE A 68 6.93 6.33 -2.53
CA PHE A 68 7.18 5.04 -1.90
C PHE A 68 6.69 3.89 -2.79
N THR A 69 5.53 4.06 -3.42
CA THR A 69 4.98 3.07 -4.35
C THR A 69 5.87 2.92 -5.58
N THR A 70 6.31 4.02 -6.16
CA THR A 70 7.21 4.02 -7.33
C THR A 70 8.50 3.24 -7.05
N HIS A 71 9.01 3.34 -5.83
CA HIS A 71 10.27 2.69 -5.44
C HIS A 71 10.07 1.37 -4.69
N GLY A 72 8.87 0.78 -4.77
CA GLY A 72 8.60 -0.56 -4.27
C GLY A 72 8.53 -0.71 -2.76
N ILE A 73 8.42 0.40 -2.02
CA ILE A 73 8.28 0.38 -0.55
C ILE A 73 6.82 0.11 -0.16
N LEU A 74 5.89 0.58 -0.96
CA LEU A 74 4.46 0.33 -0.82
C LEU A 74 3.90 -0.23 -2.13
N LYS A 75 2.73 -0.81 -2.04
CA LYS A 75 1.96 -1.28 -3.17
C LYS A 75 0.65 -0.52 -3.22
N MET A 76 0.29 0.00 -4.40
CA MET A 76 -0.99 0.70 -4.58
C MET A 76 -2.09 -0.30 -4.93
N VAL A 77 -3.24 -0.15 -4.27
CA VAL A 77 -4.44 -0.95 -4.56
C VAL A 77 -5.55 0.01 -5.01
N LYS A 78 -5.93 -0.09 -6.28
CA LYS A 78 -7.05 0.68 -6.83
C LYS A 78 -8.33 -0.13 -6.63
N ALA A 79 -9.04 0.15 -5.55
CA ALA A 79 -10.25 -0.60 -5.21
C ALA A 79 -11.42 -0.20 -6.10
N SER A 80 -11.49 1.05 -6.51
CA SER A 80 -12.49 1.59 -7.44
C SER A 80 -11.93 2.82 -8.14
N SER A 81 -12.70 3.47 -9.01
CA SER A 81 -12.25 4.65 -9.75
C SER A 81 -11.81 5.81 -8.85
N ASP A 82 -12.40 5.93 -7.66
CA ASP A 82 -12.14 7.02 -6.73
C ASP A 82 -11.56 6.58 -5.37
N LYS A 83 -11.29 5.27 -5.21
CA LYS A 83 -10.75 4.73 -3.95
C LYS A 83 -9.41 4.05 -4.19
N VAL A 84 -8.36 4.66 -3.65
CA VAL A 84 -6.98 4.17 -3.74
C VAL A 84 -6.44 3.94 -2.34
N TYR A 85 -5.84 2.78 -2.13
CA TYR A 85 -5.19 2.41 -0.88
C TYR A 85 -3.72 2.13 -1.12
N PHE A 86 -2.92 2.28 -0.08
CA PHE A 86 -1.49 1.97 -0.08
C PHE A 86 -1.26 0.84 0.91
N ASP A 87 -0.64 -0.22 0.45
CA ASP A 87 -0.48 -1.47 1.20
C ASP A 87 0.99 -1.67 1.55
N THR A 88 1.26 -1.96 2.83
CA THR A 88 2.61 -2.29 3.29
C THR A 88 2.97 -3.73 2.98
N ASN A 89 1.99 -4.58 2.69
CA ASN A 89 2.22 -5.97 2.31
C ASN A 89 2.53 -6.05 0.82
N LEU A 90 3.80 -6.29 0.51
CA LEU A 90 4.28 -6.37 -0.87
C LEU A 90 4.06 -7.73 -1.52
N LYS A 91 3.67 -8.73 -0.74
CA LYS A 91 3.40 -10.07 -1.27
C LYS A 91 2.13 -10.05 -2.11
N SER A 92 2.10 -10.93 -3.11
CA SER A 92 0.91 -11.06 -3.96
C SER A 92 -0.28 -11.54 -3.15
N HIS A 93 -1.37 -10.78 -3.19
CA HIS A 93 -2.64 -11.12 -2.55
C HIS A 93 -3.75 -10.33 -3.25
N HIS A 94 -4.97 -10.64 -2.88
CA HIS A 94 -6.17 -10.03 -3.49
C HIS A 94 -7.00 -9.37 -2.41
N HIS A 95 -8.10 -8.73 -2.78
CA HIS A 95 -8.92 -7.99 -1.82
C HIS A 95 -10.40 -8.11 -2.12
N PHE A 96 -11.21 -8.09 -1.03
CA PHE A 96 -12.60 -7.67 -1.11
C PHE A 96 -12.66 -6.16 -0.95
N PHE A 97 -13.51 -5.51 -1.70
CA PHE A 97 -13.86 -4.11 -1.49
C PHE A 97 -15.35 -3.98 -1.29
N CYS A 98 -15.75 -3.49 -0.10
CA CYS A 98 -17.16 -3.25 0.21
C CYS A 98 -17.55 -1.84 -0.24
N LYS A 99 -18.44 -1.76 -1.22
CA LYS A 99 -18.88 -0.48 -1.77
C LYS A 99 -19.67 0.34 -0.76
N THR A 100 -20.37 -0.32 0.15
CA THR A 100 -21.18 0.36 1.17
C THR A 100 -20.33 1.03 2.25
N SER A 101 -19.35 0.30 2.80
CA SER A 101 -18.53 0.79 3.92
C SER A 101 -17.19 1.35 3.47
N SER A 102 -16.80 1.15 2.22
CA SER A 102 -15.46 1.47 1.68
C SER A 102 -14.34 0.70 2.40
N GLU A 103 -14.66 -0.45 2.95
CA GLU A 103 -13.69 -1.30 3.64
C GLU A 103 -12.98 -2.22 2.65
N LEU A 104 -11.66 -2.29 2.77
CA LEU A 104 -10.80 -3.16 1.99
C LEU A 104 -10.32 -4.30 2.89
N THR A 105 -10.56 -5.56 2.47
CA THR A 105 -10.20 -6.74 3.23
C THR A 105 -9.32 -7.65 2.39
N ASP A 106 -8.22 -8.15 2.97
CA ASP A 106 -7.28 -9.02 2.26
C ASP A 106 -7.88 -10.38 1.97
N ILE A 107 -7.56 -10.91 0.79
CA ILE A 107 -7.82 -12.30 0.40
C ILE A 107 -6.46 -12.96 0.15
N ASP A 108 -6.21 -14.08 0.83
CA ASP A 108 -4.99 -14.87 0.60
C ASP A 108 -4.93 -15.27 -0.88
N ALA A 109 -3.77 -15.10 -1.51
CA ALA A 109 -3.56 -15.44 -2.92
C ALA A 109 -3.95 -16.88 -3.23
N LYS A 110 -3.79 -17.80 -2.28
CA LYS A 110 -4.12 -19.21 -2.43
C LYS A 110 -5.63 -19.48 -2.57
N LYS A 111 -6.46 -18.51 -2.18
CA LYS A 111 -7.93 -18.65 -2.25
C LYS A 111 -8.53 -18.16 -3.55
N VAL A 112 -7.71 -17.59 -4.42
CA VAL A 112 -8.15 -17.14 -5.76
C VAL A 112 -7.38 -17.94 -6.79
N HIS A 113 -8.10 -18.71 -7.61
CA HIS A 113 -7.50 -19.54 -8.65
C HIS A 113 -7.85 -18.96 -10.03
N ILE A 114 -6.83 -18.60 -10.79
CA ILE A 114 -7.00 -18.14 -12.15
C ILE A 114 -6.56 -19.26 -13.07
N SER A 115 -7.52 -19.96 -13.65
CA SER A 115 -7.27 -21.17 -14.44
C SER A 115 -6.86 -20.87 -15.88
N LYS A 116 -7.16 -19.67 -16.39
CA LYS A 116 -6.90 -19.34 -17.77
C LYS A 116 -6.68 -17.84 -17.94
N LEU A 117 -5.62 -17.49 -18.66
CA LEU A 117 -5.34 -16.11 -19.03
C LEU A 117 -5.28 -15.97 -20.53
N PRO A 118 -5.69 -14.82 -21.07
CA PRO A 118 -5.43 -14.51 -22.46
C PRO A 118 -3.93 -14.48 -22.74
N LYS A 119 -3.56 -14.69 -24.01
CA LYS A 119 -2.17 -14.57 -24.41
C LYS A 119 -1.66 -13.16 -24.14
N ILE A 120 -0.49 -13.06 -23.52
CA ILE A 120 0.16 -11.77 -23.26
C ILE A 120 0.55 -11.14 -24.60
N PRO A 121 0.27 -9.85 -24.82
CA PRO A 121 0.66 -9.18 -26.07
C PRO A 121 2.16 -9.33 -26.34
N GLU A 122 2.51 -9.45 -27.62
CA GLU A 122 3.88 -9.65 -28.04
C GLU A 122 4.79 -8.51 -27.55
N GLY A 123 5.98 -8.86 -27.06
CA GLY A 123 6.94 -7.91 -26.53
C GLY A 123 6.62 -7.44 -25.09
N LYS A 124 5.55 -7.95 -24.50
CA LYS A 124 5.17 -7.61 -23.12
C LYS A 124 5.37 -8.80 -22.20
N LYS A 125 5.44 -8.54 -20.92
CA LYS A 125 5.55 -9.59 -19.90
C LYS A 125 4.50 -9.37 -18.81
N LEU A 126 4.03 -10.45 -18.21
CA LEU A 126 3.12 -10.39 -17.08
C LEU A 126 3.89 -9.98 -15.82
N ASN A 127 3.50 -8.89 -15.18
CA ASN A 127 4.09 -8.47 -13.91
C ASN A 127 3.32 -8.99 -12.71
N SER A 128 2.00 -8.84 -12.74
CA SER A 128 1.15 -9.29 -11.62
C SER A 128 -0.30 -9.41 -12.05
N ILE A 129 -1.07 -10.10 -11.23
CA ILE A 129 -2.53 -10.17 -11.36
C ILE A 129 -3.09 -9.80 -10.01
N GLU A 130 -4.03 -8.86 -10.00
CA GLU A 130 -4.76 -8.49 -8.80
C GLU A 130 -6.24 -8.65 -9.04
N VAL A 131 -6.92 -9.27 -8.09
CA VAL A 131 -8.37 -9.47 -8.14
C VAL A 131 -9.01 -8.63 -7.04
N ILE A 132 -9.96 -7.81 -7.43
CA ILE A 132 -10.80 -7.05 -6.50
C ILE A 132 -12.21 -7.63 -6.59
N VAL A 133 -12.65 -8.22 -5.51
CA VAL A 133 -14.02 -8.75 -5.41
C VAL A 133 -14.89 -7.66 -4.79
N ASN A 134 -15.78 -7.09 -5.57
CA ASN A 134 -16.65 -6.02 -5.10
C ASN A 134 -17.86 -6.61 -4.39
N ILE A 135 -18.06 -6.21 -3.15
CA ILE A 135 -19.17 -6.64 -2.33
C ILE A 135 -19.95 -5.42 -1.82
N SER A 136 -21.13 -5.64 -1.27
CA SER A 136 -21.95 -4.61 -0.65
C SER A 136 -22.85 -5.27 0.39
N ASP A 137 -23.43 -4.45 1.26
CA ASP A 137 -24.43 -4.94 2.22
C ASP A 137 -25.74 -5.35 1.52
#